data_3942614db19150393ac3ab44b7c082bb
#
_entry.id   3942614db19150393ac3ab44b7c082bb
#
_cell.length_a   1.000
_cell.length_b   1.000
_cell.length_c   1.000
_cell.angle_alpha   90.00
_cell.angle_beta   90.00
_cell.angle_gamma   90.00
#
_symmetry.space_group_name_H-M   'P 1'
#
loop_
_entity.id
_entity.type
_entity.pdbx_description
1 polymer ?
#
loop_
_entity_poly.entity_id
_entity_poly.type
_entity_poly.pdbx_seq_one_letter_code
_entity_poly.pdbx_strand_id
1 'polypeptide(L)'
;DLNYYLSLMVVDLLLQDIEYADLTNIKIKEVKGRFEIVNDSPLKIIDGAHNYEGVEILLRNYENKYGHLNTDLFLGFKKGKDINNILNLIIGKTNYNLHLIEDDTFFDQEITKEIGYLLDKYGKNYKIASLEQFKKNKNPSILLGSLYLIGEYKKREL
;
A
#
# COMPACT_ATOMS: atom_id res chain seq x y z
N ASP A 1 -17.62 4.83 1.94
CA ASP A 1 -16.78 3.99 1.07
C ASP A 1 -17.66 3.40 -0.04
N LEU A 2 -17.37 3.76 -1.33
CA LEU A 2 -18.16 3.36 -2.50
C LEU A 2 -18.34 1.82 -2.59
N ASN A 3 -17.27 1.07 -2.28
CA ASN A 3 -17.31 -0.39 -2.32
C ASN A 3 -18.26 -0.98 -1.27
N TYR A 4 -18.39 -0.31 -0.13
CA TYR A 4 -19.36 -0.70 0.90
C TYR A 4 -20.78 -0.54 0.39
N TYR A 5 -21.12 0.62 -0.18
CA TYR A 5 -22.45 0.86 -0.72
C TYR A 5 -22.76 -0.06 -1.90
N LEU A 6 -21.80 -0.32 -2.79
CA LEU A 6 -21.97 -1.29 -3.89
C LEU A 6 -22.21 -2.70 -3.35
N SER A 7 -21.50 -3.13 -2.31
CA SER A 7 -21.70 -4.43 -1.66
C SER A 7 -23.09 -4.52 -1.04
N LEU A 8 -23.56 -3.47 -0.37
CA LEU A 8 -24.92 -3.42 0.17
C LEU A 8 -26.00 -3.49 -0.93
N MET A 9 -25.80 -2.76 -2.04
CA MET A 9 -26.72 -2.82 -3.19
C MET A 9 -26.78 -4.22 -3.80
N VAL A 10 -25.65 -4.91 -3.92
CA VAL A 10 -25.61 -6.29 -4.43
C VAL A 10 -26.34 -7.25 -3.49
N VAL A 11 -26.13 -7.10 -2.18
CA VAL A 11 -26.81 -7.91 -1.15
C VAL A 11 -28.34 -7.65 -1.21
N ASP A 12 -28.76 -6.39 -1.30
CA ASP A 12 -30.17 -6.00 -1.42
C ASP A 12 -30.82 -6.60 -2.67
N LEU A 13 -30.12 -6.58 -3.81
CA LEU A 13 -30.59 -7.18 -5.06
C LEU A 13 -30.69 -8.71 -5.02
N LEU A 14 -29.82 -9.38 -4.29
CA LEU A 14 -29.76 -10.85 -4.23
C LEU A 14 -30.64 -11.46 -3.14
N LEU A 15 -30.90 -10.70 -2.07
CA LEU A 15 -31.57 -11.17 -0.87
C LEU A 15 -32.82 -10.31 -0.60
N GLN A 16 -33.80 -10.38 -1.51
CA GLN A 16 -35.02 -9.55 -1.54
C GLN A 16 -35.86 -9.47 -0.25
N ASP A 17 -35.51 -10.25 0.79
CA ASP A 17 -36.23 -10.36 2.05
C ASP A 17 -35.44 -9.85 3.29
N ILE A 18 -34.30 -9.16 3.12
CA ILE A 18 -33.54 -8.62 4.24
C ILE A 18 -34.01 -7.19 4.56
N GLU A 19 -34.53 -6.96 5.77
CA GLU A 19 -34.82 -5.60 6.23
C GLU A 19 -33.55 -4.73 6.27
N TYR A 20 -33.64 -3.52 5.75
CA TYR A 20 -32.51 -2.54 5.66
C TYR A 20 -31.82 -2.30 7.02
N ALA A 21 -32.56 -2.45 8.12
CA ALA A 21 -32.03 -2.32 9.48
C ALA A 21 -30.94 -3.35 9.83
N ASP A 22 -31.00 -4.55 9.24
CA ASP A 22 -30.03 -5.63 9.49
C ASP A 22 -28.69 -5.35 8.79
N LEU A 23 -28.70 -4.64 7.68
CA LEU A 23 -27.51 -4.29 6.92
C LEU A 23 -26.67 -3.18 7.59
N THR A 24 -27.30 -2.30 8.36
CA THR A 24 -26.62 -1.20 9.08
C THR A 24 -25.81 -1.70 10.27
N ASN A 25 -26.10 -2.89 10.77
CA ASN A 25 -25.39 -3.50 11.91
C ASN A 25 -24.22 -4.40 11.50
N ILE A 26 -23.95 -4.54 10.19
CA ILE A 26 -22.80 -5.34 9.71
C ILE A 26 -21.51 -4.63 10.08
N LYS A 27 -20.77 -5.15 11.05
CA LYS A 27 -19.38 -4.73 11.33
C LYS A 27 -18.49 -5.20 10.19
N ILE A 28 -18.02 -4.28 9.39
CA ILE A 28 -17.01 -4.57 8.38
C ILE A 28 -15.73 -4.95 9.12
N LYS A 29 -15.27 -6.20 8.93
CA LYS A 29 -13.93 -6.58 9.38
C LYS A 29 -12.90 -5.80 8.55
N GLU A 30 -11.91 -5.24 9.23
CA GLU A 30 -10.74 -4.66 8.55
C GLU A 30 -10.13 -5.70 7.61
N VAL A 31 -9.95 -5.32 6.35
CA VAL A 31 -9.36 -6.20 5.35
C VAL A 31 -7.85 -6.18 5.53
N LYS A 32 -7.29 -7.32 5.93
CA LYS A 32 -5.83 -7.47 6.11
C LYS A 32 -5.08 -7.08 4.84
N GLY A 33 -4.00 -6.30 4.99
CA GLY A 33 -3.21 -5.80 3.88
C GLY A 33 -3.89 -4.66 3.10
N ARG A 34 -4.88 -3.98 3.69
CA ARG A 34 -5.49 -2.76 3.18
C ARG A 34 -5.49 -1.69 4.26
N PHE A 35 -4.64 -0.67 4.09
CA PHE A 35 -4.39 0.38 5.09
C PHE A 35 -4.23 -0.19 6.52
N GLU A 36 -3.58 -1.32 6.63
CA GLU A 36 -3.45 -2.06 7.90
C GLU A 36 -2.32 -1.45 8.72
N ILE A 37 -2.64 -0.96 9.90
CA ILE A 37 -1.67 -0.45 10.86
C ILE A 37 -1.06 -1.64 11.58
N VAL A 38 0.23 -1.87 11.41
CA VAL A 38 0.97 -2.96 12.05
C VAL A 38 1.82 -2.49 13.23
N ASN A 39 2.02 -1.17 13.36
CA ASN A 39 2.68 -0.56 14.51
C ASN A 39 2.23 0.90 14.64
N ASP A 40 1.96 1.37 15.85
CA ASP A 40 1.51 2.74 16.09
C ASP A 40 2.66 3.72 16.36
N SER A 41 3.77 3.24 16.90
CA SER A 41 4.92 4.09 17.26
C SER A 41 6.25 3.35 17.08
N PRO A 42 7.02 3.64 16.03
CA PRO A 42 6.69 4.51 14.91
C PRO A 42 5.53 3.96 14.07
N LEU A 43 4.72 4.85 13.50
CA LEU A 43 3.59 4.44 12.66
C LEU A 43 4.06 3.59 11.48
N LYS A 44 3.50 2.39 11.36
CA LYS A 44 3.76 1.49 10.21
C LYS A 44 2.46 1.01 9.63
N ILE A 45 2.33 1.21 8.32
CA ILE A 45 1.16 0.79 7.54
C ILE A 45 1.61 -0.18 6.46
N ILE A 46 0.82 -1.21 6.24
CA ILE A 46 0.98 -2.12 5.10
C ILE A 46 -0.25 -2.09 4.22
N ASP A 47 -0.04 -2.02 2.90
CA ASP A 47 -1.12 -2.01 1.92
C ASP A 47 -0.70 -2.70 0.61
N GLY A 48 -1.56 -3.57 0.10
CA GLY A 48 -1.36 -4.26 -1.17
C GLY A 48 -1.68 -3.43 -2.42
N ALA A 49 -1.78 -2.10 -2.31
CA ALA A 49 -1.99 -1.20 -3.45
C ALA A 49 -0.86 -1.38 -4.49
N HIS A 50 -1.25 -1.64 -5.74
CA HIS A 50 -0.31 -2.03 -6.80
C HIS A 50 -0.70 -1.51 -8.19
N ASN A 51 -1.69 -0.65 -8.27
CA ASN A 51 -2.11 0.11 -9.44
C ASN A 51 -2.27 1.58 -9.06
N TYR A 52 -2.42 2.43 -10.07
CA TYR A 52 -2.48 3.89 -9.89
C TYR A 52 -3.55 4.29 -8.86
N GLU A 53 -4.78 3.84 -9.06
CA GLU A 53 -5.95 4.20 -8.24
C GLU A 53 -5.78 3.73 -6.79
N GLY A 54 -5.27 2.52 -6.60
CA GLY A 54 -5.02 1.97 -5.26
C GLY A 54 -3.96 2.77 -4.50
N VAL A 55 -2.86 3.13 -5.16
CA VAL A 55 -1.81 3.95 -4.56
C VAL A 55 -2.31 5.38 -4.31
N GLU A 56 -3.08 5.96 -5.22
CA GLU A 56 -3.68 7.28 -5.01
C GLU A 56 -4.58 7.31 -3.77
N ILE A 57 -5.48 6.33 -3.65
CA ILE A 57 -6.40 6.22 -2.51
C ILE A 57 -5.62 6.02 -1.21
N LEU A 58 -4.61 5.15 -1.22
CA LEU A 58 -3.76 4.90 -0.05
C LEU A 58 -3.10 6.19 0.43
N LEU A 59 -2.39 6.89 -0.45
CA LEU A 59 -1.66 8.09 -0.10
C LEU A 59 -2.59 9.23 0.32
N ARG A 60 -3.73 9.40 -0.36
CA ARG A 60 -4.75 10.38 0.02
C ARG A 60 -5.33 10.09 1.40
N ASN A 61 -5.68 8.84 1.72
CA ASN A 61 -6.19 8.46 3.02
C ASN A 61 -5.14 8.65 4.12
N TYR A 62 -3.87 8.35 3.82
CA TYR A 62 -2.76 8.58 4.73
C TYR A 62 -2.59 10.07 5.05
N GLU A 63 -2.52 10.91 4.02
CA GLU A 63 -2.37 12.37 4.15
C GLU A 63 -3.56 13.02 4.89
N ASN A 64 -4.78 12.58 4.60
CA ASN A 64 -5.98 13.06 5.30
C ASN A 64 -5.98 12.70 6.79
N LYS A 65 -5.45 11.53 7.15
CA LYS A 65 -5.47 11.05 8.54
C LYS A 65 -4.28 11.54 9.36
N TYR A 66 -3.10 11.64 8.75
CA TYR A 66 -1.85 11.92 9.46
C TYR A 66 -1.14 13.19 8.99
N GLY A 67 -1.68 13.89 7.99
CA GLY A 67 -1.07 15.08 7.40
C GLY A 67 0.15 14.74 6.53
N HIS A 68 0.98 15.75 6.27
CA HIS A 68 2.18 15.63 5.45
C HIS A 68 3.41 15.28 6.29
N LEU A 69 3.35 14.16 7.00
CA LEU A 69 4.51 13.66 7.75
C LEU A 69 5.62 13.24 6.78
N ASN A 70 6.88 13.48 7.16
CA ASN A 70 8.02 12.90 6.46
C ASN A 70 8.00 11.37 6.67
N THR A 71 7.68 10.64 5.61
CA THR A 71 7.34 9.22 5.67
C THR A 71 8.22 8.43 4.70
N ASP A 72 8.68 7.28 5.16
CA ASP A 72 9.45 6.34 4.34
C ASP A 72 8.49 5.40 3.59
N LEU A 73 8.49 5.46 2.24
CA LEU A 73 7.73 4.54 1.38
C LEU A 73 8.61 3.38 0.96
N PHE A 74 8.23 2.18 1.36
CA PHE A 74 8.87 0.93 0.95
C PHE A 74 8.06 0.32 -0.20
N LEU A 75 8.66 0.29 -1.38
CA LEU A 75 8.02 -0.04 -2.64
C LEU A 75 8.46 -1.42 -3.14
N GLY A 76 7.52 -2.32 -3.39
CA GLY A 76 7.81 -3.62 -4.00
C GLY A 76 6.69 -4.07 -4.94
N PHE A 77 6.89 -3.85 -6.23
CA PHE A 77 5.93 -4.17 -7.28
C PHE A 77 6.29 -5.47 -8.01
N LYS A 78 5.29 -6.10 -8.63
CA LYS A 78 5.48 -7.20 -9.58
C LYS A 78 5.43 -6.70 -11.01
N LYS A 79 6.03 -7.47 -11.93
CA LYS A 79 6.00 -7.24 -13.38
C LYS A 79 4.57 -7.08 -13.90
N GLY A 80 4.40 -6.26 -14.95
CA GLY A 80 3.11 -6.04 -15.61
C GLY A 80 2.24 -4.98 -14.93
N LYS A 81 2.80 -4.15 -14.05
CA LYS A 81 2.11 -2.97 -13.47
C LYS A 81 2.49 -1.70 -14.23
N ASP A 82 1.62 -0.73 -14.23
CA ASP A 82 1.89 0.60 -14.80
C ASP A 82 2.77 1.43 -13.84
N ILE A 83 4.03 1.01 -13.76
CA ILE A 83 5.01 1.57 -12.83
C ILE A 83 5.24 3.06 -13.11
N ASN A 84 5.26 3.48 -14.38
CA ASN A 84 5.50 4.88 -14.73
C ASN A 84 4.45 5.81 -14.13
N ASN A 85 3.16 5.49 -14.27
CA ASN A 85 2.09 6.33 -13.73
C ASN A 85 2.07 6.30 -12.19
N ILE A 86 2.34 5.16 -11.58
CA ILE A 86 2.46 5.04 -10.11
C ILE A 86 3.62 5.90 -9.59
N LEU A 87 4.79 5.84 -10.23
CA LEU A 87 5.95 6.64 -9.81
C LEU A 87 5.70 8.12 -10.00
N ASN A 88 5.10 8.54 -11.12
CA ASN A 88 4.75 9.96 -11.34
C ASN A 88 3.84 10.49 -10.23
N LEU A 89 2.86 9.71 -9.78
CA LEU A 89 2.01 10.07 -8.66
C LEU A 89 2.82 10.26 -7.35
N ILE A 90 3.70 9.31 -7.03
CA ILE A 90 4.52 9.35 -5.81
C ILE A 90 5.52 10.51 -5.86
N ILE A 91 6.19 10.70 -6.99
CA ILE A 91 7.23 11.72 -7.20
C ILE A 91 6.65 13.14 -7.11
N GLY A 92 5.40 13.33 -7.50
CA GLY A 92 4.68 14.59 -7.34
C GLY A 92 4.50 15.03 -5.90
N LYS A 93 4.73 14.14 -4.94
CA LYS A 93 4.63 14.40 -3.50
C LYS A 93 6.03 14.53 -2.89
N THR A 94 6.26 15.57 -2.08
CA THR A 94 7.61 15.95 -1.60
C THR A 94 7.96 15.37 -0.23
N ASN A 95 7.01 14.79 0.47
CA ASN A 95 7.13 14.34 1.86
C ASN A 95 7.47 12.85 2.01
N TYR A 96 7.85 12.17 0.92
CA TYR A 96 8.17 10.75 0.95
C TYR A 96 9.63 10.47 0.61
N ASN A 97 10.28 9.66 1.46
CA ASN A 97 11.58 9.06 1.18
C ASN A 97 11.38 7.68 0.56
N LEU A 98 12.02 7.41 -0.56
CA LEU A 98 11.78 6.20 -1.34
C LEU A 98 12.76 5.08 -0.99
N HIS A 99 12.23 3.90 -0.71
CA HIS A 99 12.99 2.67 -0.48
C HIS A 99 12.44 1.60 -1.41
N LEU A 100 13.29 1.03 -2.24
CA LEU A 100 12.93 -0.09 -3.13
C LEU A 100 13.22 -1.39 -2.40
N ILE A 101 12.19 -2.23 -2.25
CA ILE A 101 12.39 -3.55 -1.65
C ILE A 101 13.09 -4.45 -2.66
N GLU A 102 14.25 -4.96 -2.25
CA GLU A 102 14.97 -6.04 -2.91
C GLU A 102 14.96 -7.25 -1.98
N ASP A 103 14.43 -8.37 -2.48
CA ASP A 103 14.36 -9.62 -1.75
C ASP A 103 14.56 -10.78 -2.74
N ASP A 104 15.66 -11.51 -2.60
CA ASP A 104 16.11 -12.56 -3.52
C ASP A 104 15.09 -13.71 -3.66
N THR A 105 14.17 -13.84 -2.73
CA THR A 105 13.19 -14.96 -2.73
C THR A 105 11.87 -14.59 -3.41
N PHE A 106 11.57 -13.30 -3.63
CA PHE A 106 10.19 -12.90 -3.94
C PHE A 106 10.03 -11.93 -5.12
N PHE A 107 11.04 -11.13 -5.43
CA PHE A 107 10.95 -10.10 -6.45
C PHE A 107 11.86 -10.40 -7.62
N ASP A 108 11.27 -10.21 -8.80
CA ASP A 108 12.02 -10.09 -10.02
C ASP A 108 12.94 -8.86 -9.90
N GLN A 109 14.23 -9.10 -9.75
CA GLN A 109 15.25 -8.04 -9.64
C GLN A 109 15.20 -7.06 -10.83
N GLU A 110 14.64 -7.52 -12.00
CA GLU A 110 14.45 -6.65 -13.16
C GLU A 110 13.51 -5.49 -12.85
N ILE A 111 12.41 -5.72 -12.10
CA ILE A 111 11.45 -4.66 -11.76
C ILE A 111 12.06 -3.64 -10.81
N THR A 112 12.82 -4.09 -9.80
CA THR A 112 13.51 -3.17 -8.89
C THR A 112 14.50 -2.30 -9.65
N LYS A 113 15.24 -2.87 -10.61
CA LYS A 113 16.16 -2.13 -11.49
C LYS A 113 15.42 -1.16 -12.42
N GLU A 114 14.29 -1.57 -12.99
CA GLU A 114 13.43 -0.70 -13.82
C GLU A 114 12.94 0.51 -13.02
N ILE A 115 12.44 0.29 -11.82
CA ILE A 115 11.99 1.37 -10.93
C ILE A 115 13.16 2.30 -10.59
N GLY A 116 14.30 1.76 -10.22
CA GLY A 116 15.52 2.53 -9.93
C GLY A 116 15.92 3.40 -11.12
N TYR A 117 15.99 2.83 -12.32
CA TYR A 117 16.28 3.57 -13.56
C TYR A 117 15.29 4.73 -13.80
N LEU A 118 13.99 4.50 -13.58
CA LEU A 118 12.98 5.54 -13.73
C LEU A 118 13.15 6.65 -12.68
N LEU A 119 13.43 6.30 -11.44
CA LEU A 119 13.68 7.28 -10.37
C LEU A 119 14.93 8.13 -10.65
N ASP A 120 16.01 7.51 -11.13
CA ASP A 120 17.23 8.22 -11.55
C ASP A 120 16.93 9.19 -12.71
N LYS A 121 16.14 8.75 -13.69
CA LYS A 121 15.70 9.62 -14.82
C LYS A 121 14.89 10.83 -14.34
N TYR A 122 14.12 10.67 -13.25
CA TYR A 122 13.38 11.77 -12.63
C TYR A 122 14.20 12.57 -11.61
N GLY A 123 15.48 12.26 -11.42
CA GLY A 123 16.36 12.91 -10.46
C GLY A 123 15.92 12.70 -9.00
N LYS A 124 15.29 11.57 -8.69
CA LYS A 124 14.80 11.22 -7.35
C LYS A 124 15.72 10.25 -6.64
N ASN A 125 16.14 10.64 -5.45
CA ASN A 125 16.92 9.76 -4.59
C ASN A 125 16.06 8.62 -4.04
N TYR A 126 16.65 7.44 -3.96
CA TYR A 126 16.04 6.26 -3.33
C TYR A 126 17.13 5.40 -2.65
N LYS A 127 16.70 4.46 -1.83
CA LYS A 127 17.58 3.45 -1.21
C LYS A 127 17.06 2.06 -1.54
N ILE A 128 17.96 1.12 -1.68
CA ILE A 128 17.59 -0.31 -1.68
C ILE A 128 17.39 -0.75 -0.24
N ALA A 129 16.34 -1.50 0.03
CA ALA A 129 15.98 -1.92 1.37
C ALA A 129 15.40 -3.34 1.39
N SER A 130 15.50 -4.00 2.55
CA SER A 130 14.86 -5.28 2.82
C SER A 130 13.59 -5.11 3.68
N LEU A 131 12.77 -6.17 3.78
CA LEU A 131 11.64 -6.21 4.71
C LEU A 131 12.08 -6.06 6.18
N GLU A 132 13.28 -6.55 6.53
CA GLU A 132 13.84 -6.36 7.87
C GLU A 132 14.16 -4.89 8.17
N GLN A 133 14.62 -4.14 7.16
CA GLN A 133 14.84 -2.71 7.32
C GLN A 133 13.52 -1.95 7.48
N PHE A 134 12.43 -2.35 6.78
CA PHE A 134 11.10 -1.81 7.06
C PHE A 134 10.67 -2.09 8.51
N LYS A 135 10.83 -3.33 9.01
CA LYS A 135 10.48 -3.69 10.40
C LYS A 135 11.24 -2.84 11.42
N LYS A 136 12.53 -2.60 11.19
CA LYS A 136 13.42 -1.85 12.10
C LYS A 136 13.37 -0.33 11.90
N ASN A 137 12.65 0.15 10.88
CA ASN A 137 12.57 1.57 10.59
C ASN A 137 11.97 2.35 11.76
N LYS A 138 12.57 3.50 12.07
CA LYS A 138 12.16 4.36 13.19
C LYS A 138 11.30 5.56 12.77
N ASN A 139 11.15 5.77 11.47
CA ASN A 139 10.29 6.80 10.92
C ASN A 139 8.89 6.24 10.63
N PRO A 140 7.87 7.09 10.56
CA PRO A 140 6.60 6.71 9.94
C PRO A 140 6.83 6.06 8.58
N SER A 141 6.21 4.93 8.31
CA SER A 141 6.52 4.18 7.09
C SER A 141 5.32 3.41 6.54
N ILE A 142 5.31 3.28 5.21
CA ILE A 142 4.28 2.54 4.47
C ILE A 142 4.98 1.50 3.58
N LEU A 143 4.58 0.24 3.69
CA LEU A 143 4.98 -0.84 2.79
C LEU A 143 3.86 -1.07 1.79
N LEU A 144 4.15 -0.94 0.49
CA LEU A 144 3.13 -1.06 -0.56
C LEU A 144 3.68 -1.66 -1.86
N GLY A 145 2.76 -2.06 -2.76
CA GLY A 145 3.07 -2.46 -4.14
C GLY A 145 2.62 -3.87 -4.51
N SER A 146 2.35 -4.76 -3.55
CA SER A 146 1.90 -6.12 -3.86
C SER A 146 1.29 -6.81 -2.64
N LEU A 147 0.16 -7.52 -2.81
CA LEU A 147 -0.38 -8.40 -1.76
C LEU A 147 0.57 -9.54 -1.41
N TYR A 148 1.39 -10.00 -2.36
CA TYR A 148 2.41 -11.02 -2.08
C TYR A 148 3.51 -10.48 -1.16
N LEU A 149 3.94 -9.23 -1.37
CA LEU A 149 4.88 -8.54 -0.49
C LEU A 149 4.32 -8.47 0.95
N ILE A 150 3.05 -8.07 1.08
CA ILE A 150 2.38 -8.01 2.38
C ILE A 150 2.28 -9.40 3.02
N GLY A 151 1.95 -10.42 2.23
CA GLY A 151 1.93 -11.80 2.70
C GLY A 151 3.29 -12.28 3.22
N GLU A 152 4.37 -11.95 2.50
CA GLU A 152 5.72 -12.30 2.91
C GLU A 152 6.17 -11.58 4.17
N TYR A 153 5.87 -10.27 4.27
CA TYR A 153 6.08 -9.52 5.50
C TYR A 153 5.41 -10.21 6.70
N LYS A 154 4.14 -10.60 6.57
CA LYS A 154 3.38 -11.25 7.65
C LYS A 154 3.90 -12.62 8.04
N LYS A 155 4.36 -13.43 7.08
CA LYS A 155 4.98 -14.72 7.37
C LYS A 155 6.24 -14.60 8.23
N ARG A 156 6.98 -13.52 8.07
CA ARG A 156 8.21 -13.26 8.85
C ARG A 156 7.93 -12.63 10.21
N GLU A 157 6.66 -12.33 10.54
CA GLU A 157 6.22 -11.90 11.88
C GLU A 157 5.81 -13.07 12.77
N LEU A 158 5.58 -14.24 12.18
CA LEU A 158 5.27 -15.49 12.90
C LEU A 158 6.56 -16.22 13.30
#